data_253cefcbe3ca246f97480f219a506c23
#
_entry.id   253cefcbe3ca246f97480f219a506c23
#
_cell.length_a   1.000
_cell.length_b   1.000
_cell.length_c   1.000
_cell.angle_alpha   90.00
_cell.angle_beta   90.00
_cell.angle_gamma   90.00
#
_symmetry.space_group_name_H-M   'P 1'
#
loop_
_entity.id
_entity.type
_entity.pdbx_description
1 polymer ?
#
loop_
_entity_poly.entity_id
_entity_poly.type
_entity_poly.pdbx_seq_one_letter_code
_entity_poly.pdbx_strand_id
1 'polypeptide(L)'
;MMSRLTLALMLSLSLPALASAETLKLYTSQPNEDAQKTVDAFQAANPDITVEWVRDGTTQLMARMTAEMEAGAGQPDVLLIADTVTLEGLAQEGKLTAYDSPEAEGYDPALYSADGYYYSTKLITTGIVYNTGAAEVPTSWADLEKPEYKGMIAAPSPLYSGAALIHLAALTNNLALGWEHYEALAANETVAQGGNGGVFTAVAAGEKPYGVLVDFMALRAKAEGSPVDFVFPAEGVTYVTEPVAIMAGAANIEAAQKFVDFVLSEEGQQLVVDMGYIPARNGMESPEGFPARDGITLMNFDAAKALADAEANKARFAEIFGVQ
;
A
#
# COMPACT_ATOMS: atom_id res chain seq x y z
N MET A 1 44.53 19.93 -72.12
CA MET A 1 44.39 18.83 -71.11
C MET A 1 43.60 19.35 -69.96
N MET A 2 42.30 19.02 -69.90
CA MET A 2 41.39 19.49 -68.86
C MET A 2 41.21 18.34 -67.86
N SER A 3 41.67 18.56 -66.62
CA SER A 3 41.49 17.62 -65.50
C SER A 3 40.10 17.78 -64.95
N ARG A 4 39.31 16.69 -64.95
CA ARG A 4 37.99 16.65 -64.32
C ARG A 4 38.13 16.20 -62.83
N LEU A 5 37.85 17.10 -61.90
CA LEU A 5 37.81 16.81 -60.50
C LEU A 5 36.40 16.24 -60.18
N THR A 6 36.33 14.97 -59.81
CA THR A 6 35.06 14.34 -59.37
C THR A 6 34.92 14.52 -57.85
N LEU A 7 33.94 15.31 -57.44
CA LEU A 7 33.59 15.54 -56.05
C LEU A 7 32.66 14.39 -55.57
N ALA A 8 33.17 13.49 -54.74
CA ALA A 8 32.38 12.43 -54.13
C ALA A 8 31.67 12.98 -52.89
N LEU A 9 30.35 13.09 -52.96
CA LEU A 9 29.46 13.50 -51.84
C LEU A 9 29.22 12.26 -50.96
N MET A 10 29.88 12.19 -49.79
CA MET A 10 29.59 11.17 -48.79
C MET A 10 28.32 11.52 -48.06
N LEU A 11 27.23 10.82 -48.35
CA LEU A 11 25.97 10.86 -47.59
C LEU A 11 26.18 10.04 -46.34
N SER A 12 26.37 10.70 -45.18
CA SER A 12 26.35 10.05 -43.88
C SER A 12 24.90 9.67 -43.51
N LEU A 13 24.53 8.39 -43.66
CA LEU A 13 23.32 7.83 -43.06
C LEU A 13 23.54 7.77 -41.54
N SER A 14 22.96 8.71 -40.81
CA SER A 14 22.73 8.57 -39.39
C SER A 14 21.61 7.55 -39.18
N LEU A 15 21.95 6.32 -38.80
CA LEU A 15 21.03 5.34 -38.28
C LEU A 15 20.50 5.90 -36.92
N PRO A 16 19.17 5.97 -36.71
CA PRO A 16 18.66 6.25 -35.39
C PRO A 16 19.14 5.12 -34.47
N ALA A 17 19.84 5.47 -33.38
CA ALA A 17 20.10 4.54 -32.30
C ALA A 17 18.73 4.07 -31.80
N LEU A 18 18.41 2.79 -31.95
CA LEU A 18 17.30 2.16 -31.22
C LEU A 18 17.65 2.31 -29.74
N ALA A 19 17.00 3.26 -29.06
CA ALA A 19 17.04 3.34 -27.61
C ALA A 19 16.53 1.96 -27.12
N SER A 20 17.38 1.23 -26.42
CA SER A 20 16.93 0.03 -25.71
C SER A 20 15.93 0.49 -24.66
N ALA A 21 14.73 -0.07 -24.69
CA ALA A 21 13.74 0.22 -23.65
C ALA A 21 14.37 -0.10 -22.27
N GLU A 22 14.35 0.86 -21.37
CA GLU A 22 14.79 0.65 -20.00
C GLU A 22 13.77 -0.25 -19.27
N THR A 23 14.25 -1.21 -18.48
CA THR A 23 13.37 -2.09 -17.70
C THR A 23 13.42 -1.67 -16.24
N LEU A 24 12.27 -1.30 -15.69
CA LEU A 24 12.04 -1.02 -14.28
C LEU A 24 11.46 -2.26 -13.60
N LYS A 25 12.07 -2.70 -12.52
CA LYS A 25 11.53 -3.80 -11.69
C LYS A 25 10.78 -3.24 -10.49
N LEU A 26 9.47 -3.49 -10.45
CA LEU A 26 8.57 -3.04 -9.38
C LEU A 26 8.11 -4.22 -8.53
N TYR A 27 8.29 -4.13 -7.20
CA TYR A 27 7.63 -5.03 -6.26
C TYR A 27 6.52 -4.27 -5.55
N THR A 28 5.29 -4.81 -5.58
CA THR A 28 4.12 -4.12 -5.06
C THR A 28 3.18 -5.03 -4.28
N SER A 29 2.54 -4.47 -3.25
CA SER A 29 1.44 -5.12 -2.52
C SER A 29 0.05 -4.67 -3.00
N GLN A 30 -0.04 -3.81 -4.02
CA GLN A 30 -1.31 -3.42 -4.61
C GLN A 30 -2.13 -4.63 -5.07
N PRO A 31 -3.47 -4.56 -5.11
CA PRO A 31 -4.28 -5.53 -5.86
C PRO A 31 -3.80 -5.62 -7.31
N ASN A 32 -3.90 -6.83 -7.91
CA ASN A 32 -3.39 -7.04 -9.29
C ASN A 32 -3.95 -6.05 -10.31
N GLU A 33 -5.24 -5.73 -10.21
CA GLU A 33 -5.89 -4.79 -11.12
C GLU A 33 -5.35 -3.37 -10.96
N ASP A 34 -5.13 -2.92 -9.72
CA ASP A 34 -4.60 -1.59 -9.43
C ASP A 34 -3.12 -1.47 -9.81
N ALA A 35 -2.32 -2.53 -9.56
CA ALA A 35 -0.93 -2.60 -10.02
C ALA A 35 -0.84 -2.50 -11.54
N GLN A 36 -1.71 -3.21 -12.27
CA GLN A 36 -1.75 -3.15 -13.73
C GLN A 36 -2.11 -1.74 -14.21
N LYS A 37 -3.15 -1.11 -13.63
CA LYS A 37 -3.54 0.28 -13.97
C LYS A 37 -2.40 1.27 -13.73
N THR A 38 -1.70 1.14 -12.59
CA THR A 38 -0.55 1.99 -12.26
C THR A 38 0.57 1.83 -13.27
N VAL A 39 0.91 0.59 -13.63
CA VAL A 39 1.96 0.27 -14.61
C VAL A 39 1.58 0.77 -16.00
N ASP A 40 0.34 0.51 -16.45
CA ASP A 40 -0.12 0.92 -17.78
C ASP A 40 -0.08 2.45 -17.93
N ALA A 41 -0.55 3.18 -16.91
CA ALA A 41 -0.54 4.64 -16.92
C ALA A 41 0.91 5.19 -16.91
N PHE A 42 1.79 4.63 -16.08
CA PHE A 42 3.20 5.01 -16.06
C PHE A 42 3.86 4.77 -17.42
N GLN A 43 3.67 3.61 -18.04
CA GLN A 43 4.25 3.28 -19.35
C GLN A 43 3.65 4.14 -20.47
N ALA A 44 2.37 4.53 -20.38
CA ALA A 44 1.78 5.48 -21.32
C ALA A 44 2.44 6.85 -21.26
N ALA A 45 2.79 7.33 -20.07
CA ALA A 45 3.51 8.57 -19.85
C ALA A 45 5.02 8.45 -20.19
N ASN A 46 5.60 7.23 -20.11
CA ASN A 46 7.03 6.96 -20.31
C ASN A 46 7.22 5.77 -21.28
N PRO A 47 6.98 5.95 -22.59
CA PRO A 47 6.93 4.85 -23.56
C PRO A 47 8.29 4.15 -23.78
N ASP A 48 9.39 4.74 -23.34
CA ASP A 48 10.74 4.18 -23.41
C ASP A 48 11.06 3.27 -22.21
N ILE A 49 10.17 3.17 -21.22
CA ILE A 49 10.36 2.36 -20.01
C ILE A 49 9.34 1.21 -20.00
N THR A 50 9.85 -0.02 -19.85
CA THR A 50 9.03 -1.21 -19.63
C THR A 50 9.06 -1.56 -18.13
N VAL A 51 7.91 -1.84 -17.53
CA VAL A 51 7.83 -2.24 -16.12
C VAL A 51 7.60 -3.75 -16.01
N GLU A 52 8.54 -4.44 -15.37
CA GLU A 52 8.36 -5.81 -14.89
C GLU A 52 7.94 -5.75 -13.42
N TRP A 53 6.81 -6.34 -13.07
CA TRP A 53 6.33 -6.24 -11.70
C TRP A 53 5.97 -7.59 -11.08
N VAL A 54 6.15 -7.65 -9.77
CA VAL A 54 5.80 -8.79 -8.91
C VAL A 54 4.84 -8.31 -7.84
N ARG A 55 3.77 -9.08 -7.63
CA ARG A 55 2.76 -8.79 -6.61
C ARG A 55 2.59 -9.93 -5.63
N ASP A 56 2.58 -9.61 -4.34
CA ASP A 56 2.19 -10.50 -3.25
C ASP A 56 1.74 -9.68 -2.02
N GLY A 57 1.33 -10.34 -0.92
CA GLY A 57 1.21 -9.69 0.38
C GLY A 57 2.57 -9.14 0.83
N THR A 58 2.56 -8.03 1.57
CA THR A 58 3.82 -7.33 1.92
C THR A 58 4.85 -8.25 2.55
N THR A 59 4.46 -9.06 3.53
CA THR A 59 5.38 -9.97 4.24
C THR A 59 6.00 -11.02 3.30
N GLN A 60 5.20 -11.63 2.42
CA GLN A 60 5.67 -12.62 1.45
C GLN A 60 6.59 -11.97 0.40
N LEU A 61 6.23 -10.77 -0.03
CA LEU A 61 7.04 -10.00 -0.98
C LEU A 61 8.42 -9.68 -0.42
N MET A 62 8.49 -9.29 0.87
CA MET A 62 9.77 -9.02 1.55
C MET A 62 10.59 -10.30 1.75
N ALA A 63 9.96 -11.41 2.12
CA ALA A 63 10.64 -12.69 2.24
C ALA A 63 11.22 -13.15 0.90
N ARG A 64 10.44 -12.99 -0.19
CA ARG A 64 10.90 -13.27 -1.55
C ARG A 64 12.08 -12.39 -1.94
N MET A 65 11.99 -11.08 -1.74
CA MET A 65 13.06 -10.13 -2.05
C MET A 65 14.35 -10.50 -1.32
N THR A 66 14.26 -10.80 -0.02
CA THR A 66 15.42 -11.22 0.78
C THR A 66 16.07 -12.47 0.21
N ALA A 67 15.28 -13.51 -0.10
CA ALA A 67 15.79 -14.75 -0.67
C ALA A 67 16.44 -14.57 -2.05
N GLU A 68 15.87 -13.72 -2.91
CA GLU A 68 16.43 -13.40 -4.22
C GLU A 68 17.76 -12.63 -4.11
N MET A 69 17.84 -11.68 -3.18
CA MET A 69 19.08 -10.94 -2.90
C MET A 69 20.18 -11.87 -2.36
N GLU A 70 19.87 -12.75 -1.42
CA GLU A 70 20.80 -13.74 -0.88
C GLU A 70 21.30 -14.74 -1.94
N ALA A 71 20.42 -15.11 -2.87
CA ALA A 71 20.76 -15.97 -3.99
C ALA A 71 21.54 -15.26 -5.13
N GLY A 72 21.70 -13.93 -5.04
CA GLY A 72 22.30 -13.14 -6.12
C GLY A 72 21.44 -13.07 -7.39
N ALA A 73 20.14 -13.34 -7.27
CA ALA A 73 19.18 -13.30 -8.38
C ALA A 73 18.72 -11.86 -8.75
N GLY A 74 19.20 -10.87 -8.02
CA GLY A 74 18.87 -9.45 -8.19
C GLY A 74 17.87 -8.96 -7.13
N GLN A 75 17.40 -7.75 -7.34
CA GLN A 75 16.44 -7.07 -6.48
C GLN A 75 15.52 -6.19 -7.32
N PRO A 76 14.37 -5.71 -6.80
CA PRO A 76 13.59 -4.68 -7.48
C PRO A 76 14.34 -3.34 -7.52
N ASP A 77 13.93 -2.46 -8.43
CA ASP A 77 14.36 -1.06 -8.45
C ASP A 77 13.48 -0.22 -7.51
N VAL A 78 12.19 -0.54 -7.47
CA VAL A 78 11.17 0.20 -6.69
C VAL A 78 10.31 -0.75 -5.86
N LEU A 79 10.01 -0.31 -4.64
CA LEU A 79 8.96 -0.88 -3.79
C LEU A 79 7.76 0.07 -3.77
N LEU A 80 6.55 -0.49 -3.90
CA LEU A 80 5.28 0.20 -3.69
C LEU A 80 4.40 -0.70 -2.82
N ILE A 81 4.50 -0.54 -1.50
CA ILE A 81 3.95 -1.49 -0.53
C ILE A 81 3.16 -0.80 0.58
N ALA A 82 2.09 -1.44 1.03
CA ALA A 82 1.22 -0.94 2.09
C ALA A 82 1.82 -1.16 3.50
N ASP A 83 3.07 -0.73 3.70
CA ASP A 83 3.79 -0.90 4.97
C ASP A 83 4.94 0.10 5.13
N THR A 84 4.66 1.21 5.80
CA THR A 84 5.66 2.23 6.14
C THR A 84 6.70 1.70 7.15
N VAL A 85 6.32 0.76 8.03
CA VAL A 85 7.22 0.19 9.05
C VAL A 85 8.36 -0.59 8.40
N THR A 86 8.03 -1.40 7.40
CA THR A 86 9.04 -2.13 6.62
C THR A 86 9.98 -1.17 5.88
N LEU A 87 9.45 -0.09 5.26
CA LEU A 87 10.31 0.88 4.57
C LEU A 87 11.20 1.67 5.54
N GLU A 88 10.69 2.01 6.72
CA GLU A 88 11.51 2.63 7.77
C GLU A 88 12.68 1.71 8.17
N GLY A 89 12.42 0.41 8.35
CA GLY A 89 13.48 -0.56 8.62
C GLY A 89 14.53 -0.64 7.51
N LEU A 90 14.10 -0.69 6.26
CA LEU A 90 15.00 -0.71 5.10
C LEU A 90 15.82 0.59 5.00
N ALA A 91 15.24 1.74 5.32
CA ALA A 91 15.95 3.02 5.36
C ALA A 91 17.05 3.01 6.44
N GLN A 92 16.73 2.56 7.66
CA GLN A 92 17.70 2.45 8.76
C GLN A 92 18.84 1.45 8.45
N GLU A 93 18.57 0.41 7.67
CA GLU A 93 19.56 -0.56 7.19
C GLU A 93 20.38 -0.06 5.97
N GLY A 94 20.09 1.15 5.46
CA GLY A 94 20.75 1.70 4.28
C GLY A 94 20.40 0.98 2.98
N LYS A 95 19.24 0.32 2.93
CA LYS A 95 18.75 -0.44 1.77
C LYS A 95 17.87 0.38 0.83
N LEU A 96 17.60 1.64 1.16
CA LEU A 96 16.88 2.57 0.30
C LEU A 96 17.79 3.69 -0.19
N THR A 97 17.48 4.26 -1.34
CA THR A 97 18.12 5.45 -1.89
C THR A 97 17.26 6.67 -1.62
N ALA A 98 17.82 7.69 -0.99
CA ALA A 98 17.15 8.96 -0.84
C ALA A 98 16.99 9.65 -2.20
N TYR A 99 15.83 10.23 -2.43
CA TYR A 99 15.52 10.98 -3.64
C TYR A 99 14.61 12.17 -3.29
N ASP A 100 15.04 13.36 -3.65
CA ASP A 100 14.24 14.59 -3.48
C ASP A 100 13.33 14.75 -4.71
N SER A 101 12.13 14.15 -4.65
CA SER A 101 11.16 14.30 -5.72
C SER A 101 10.64 15.74 -5.80
N PRO A 102 10.61 16.37 -7.00
CA PRO A 102 10.02 17.70 -7.18
C PRO A 102 8.53 17.73 -6.85
N GLU A 103 7.84 16.59 -6.87
CA GLU A 103 6.42 16.47 -6.55
C GLU A 103 6.13 16.55 -5.04
N ALA A 104 7.16 16.40 -4.18
CA ALA A 104 7.01 16.41 -2.72
C ALA A 104 6.40 17.72 -2.17
N GLU A 105 6.55 18.87 -2.88
CA GLU A 105 5.93 20.13 -2.50
C GLU A 105 4.39 20.07 -2.42
N GLY A 106 3.78 19.13 -3.14
CA GLY A 106 2.34 18.89 -3.13
C GLY A 106 1.84 18.10 -1.91
N TYR A 107 2.70 17.71 -0.96
CA TYR A 107 2.38 16.78 0.13
C TYR A 107 2.59 17.39 1.51
N ASP A 108 1.83 16.87 2.49
CA ASP A 108 2.12 17.14 3.90
C ASP A 108 3.45 16.47 4.28
N PRO A 109 4.41 17.18 4.90
CA PRO A 109 5.66 16.60 5.37
C PRO A 109 5.50 15.39 6.30
N ALA A 110 4.37 15.22 6.96
CA ALA A 110 4.06 14.04 7.77
C ALA A 110 3.80 12.78 6.94
N LEU A 111 3.63 12.89 5.62
CA LEU A 111 3.31 11.79 4.71
C LEU A 111 4.51 11.24 3.94
N TYR A 112 5.75 11.66 4.26
CA TYR A 112 6.95 11.11 3.66
C TYR A 112 8.14 11.14 4.62
N SER A 113 9.17 10.36 4.32
CA SER A 113 10.42 10.37 5.09
C SER A 113 11.10 11.73 5.01
N ALA A 114 11.50 12.32 6.14
CA ALA A 114 12.20 13.60 6.18
C ALA A 114 13.51 13.60 5.36
N ASP A 115 14.12 12.43 5.21
CA ASP A 115 15.35 12.24 4.44
C ASP A 115 15.09 11.76 2.99
N GLY A 116 13.83 11.78 2.52
CA GLY A 116 13.47 11.44 1.14
C GLY A 116 13.58 9.95 0.78
N TYR A 117 13.57 9.03 1.75
CA TYR A 117 13.68 7.60 1.47
C TYR A 117 12.40 6.96 0.94
N TYR A 118 11.23 7.50 1.31
CA TYR A 118 9.94 7.02 0.83
C TYR A 118 8.88 8.11 0.88
N TYR A 119 7.87 8.00 0.01
CA TYR A 119 6.78 8.96 -0.14
C TYR A 119 5.44 8.23 -0.16
N SER A 120 4.47 8.74 0.58
CA SER A 120 3.09 8.23 0.57
C SER A 120 2.41 8.49 -0.76
N THR A 121 1.74 7.48 -1.30
CA THR A 121 1.02 7.63 -2.59
C THR A 121 -0.48 7.79 -2.42
N LYS A 122 -1.04 7.34 -1.29
CA LYS A 122 -2.48 7.40 -0.99
C LYS A 122 -2.71 7.23 0.51
N LEU A 123 -3.93 7.44 0.95
CA LEU A 123 -4.40 7.03 2.28
C LEU A 123 -5.36 5.85 2.12
N ILE A 124 -5.07 4.78 2.82
CA ILE A 124 -5.93 3.60 2.94
C ILE A 124 -6.25 3.46 4.42
N THR A 125 -7.50 3.64 4.80
CA THR A 125 -7.90 3.51 6.20
C THR A 125 -8.38 2.10 6.50
N THR A 126 -8.19 1.64 7.74
CA THR A 126 -8.74 0.39 8.24
C THR A 126 -9.86 0.71 9.20
N GLY A 127 -11.04 0.15 8.94
CA GLY A 127 -12.23 0.31 9.74
C GLY A 127 -13.05 -0.99 9.80
N ILE A 128 -14.34 -0.87 10.03
CA ILE A 128 -15.24 -2.02 10.16
C ILE A 128 -16.07 -2.15 8.89
N VAL A 129 -15.94 -3.28 8.18
CA VAL A 129 -16.88 -3.68 7.13
C VAL A 129 -18.02 -4.50 7.75
N TYR A 130 -19.23 -4.32 7.26
CA TYR A 130 -20.35 -5.17 7.63
C TYR A 130 -21.18 -5.57 6.42
N ASN A 131 -21.80 -6.75 6.50
CA ASN A 131 -22.82 -7.16 5.52
C ASN A 131 -24.11 -6.39 5.81
N THR A 132 -24.75 -5.80 4.80
CA THR A 132 -25.98 -5.00 4.98
C THR A 132 -27.16 -5.79 5.50
N GLY A 133 -27.11 -7.13 5.51
CA GLY A 133 -28.06 -8.02 6.17
C GLY A 133 -27.78 -8.27 7.65
N ALA A 134 -26.69 -7.68 8.22
CA ALA A 134 -26.39 -7.79 9.64
C ALA A 134 -27.49 -7.15 10.52
N ALA A 135 -27.70 -7.72 11.71
CA ALA A 135 -28.76 -7.26 12.60
C ALA A 135 -28.48 -5.89 13.21
N GLU A 136 -27.23 -5.57 13.45
CA GLU A 136 -26.76 -4.31 14.05
C GLU A 136 -25.58 -3.76 13.27
N VAL A 137 -25.38 -2.44 13.31
CA VAL A 137 -24.23 -1.75 12.73
C VAL A 137 -23.33 -1.27 13.86
N PRO A 138 -22.10 -1.81 14.01
CA PRO A 138 -21.16 -1.33 15.00
C PRO A 138 -20.74 0.11 14.66
N THR A 139 -20.47 0.93 15.67
CA THR A 139 -20.08 2.33 15.53
C THR A 139 -18.70 2.63 16.12
N SER A 140 -18.13 1.67 16.83
CA SER A 140 -16.85 1.78 17.54
C SER A 140 -16.07 0.46 17.47
N TRP A 141 -14.76 0.52 17.67
CA TRP A 141 -13.94 -0.68 17.84
C TRP A 141 -14.38 -1.50 19.04
N ALA A 142 -14.72 -0.82 20.14
CA ALA A 142 -15.19 -1.46 21.36
C ALA A 142 -16.52 -2.21 21.18
N ASP A 143 -17.34 -1.86 20.19
CA ASP A 143 -18.55 -2.63 19.89
C ASP A 143 -18.22 -4.10 19.54
N LEU A 144 -17.12 -4.35 18.81
CA LEU A 144 -16.71 -5.70 18.41
C LEU A 144 -16.25 -6.59 19.58
N GLU A 145 -15.99 -6.00 20.74
CA GLU A 145 -15.60 -6.71 21.96
C GLU A 145 -16.81 -7.35 22.69
N LYS A 146 -18.02 -6.89 22.36
CA LYS A 146 -19.25 -7.34 23.03
C LYS A 146 -19.55 -8.80 22.70
N PRO A 147 -20.10 -9.57 23.66
CA PRO A 147 -20.39 -11.00 23.48
C PRO A 147 -21.37 -11.32 22.34
N GLU A 148 -22.24 -10.37 21.98
CA GLU A 148 -23.19 -10.54 20.86
C GLU A 148 -22.51 -10.69 19.51
N TYR A 149 -21.25 -10.26 19.35
CA TYR A 149 -20.46 -10.41 18.11
C TYR A 149 -19.68 -11.73 18.04
N LYS A 150 -19.85 -12.61 19.03
CA LYS A 150 -19.09 -13.87 19.09
C LYS A 150 -19.29 -14.76 17.87
N GLY A 151 -18.20 -15.17 17.26
CA GLY A 151 -18.16 -16.01 16.05
C GLY A 151 -18.50 -15.25 14.75
N MET A 152 -18.79 -13.95 14.83
CA MET A 152 -19.30 -13.14 13.72
C MET A 152 -18.25 -12.29 13.00
N ILE A 153 -17.01 -12.26 13.48
CA ILE A 153 -15.97 -11.32 13.00
C ILE A 153 -14.89 -12.04 12.22
N ALA A 154 -14.44 -11.45 11.11
CA ALA A 154 -13.21 -11.78 10.41
C ALA A 154 -12.22 -10.62 10.47
N ALA A 155 -10.92 -10.90 10.59
CA ALA A 155 -9.86 -9.91 10.60
C ALA A 155 -8.65 -10.38 9.76
N PRO A 156 -7.89 -9.47 9.12
CA PRO A 156 -6.65 -9.84 8.46
C PRO A 156 -5.56 -10.12 9.49
N SER A 157 -4.63 -11.01 9.15
CA SER A 157 -3.49 -11.32 10.01
C SER A 157 -2.32 -10.36 9.76
N PRO A 158 -1.68 -9.79 10.79
CA PRO A 158 -0.45 -9.02 10.67
C PRO A 158 0.76 -9.87 10.25
N LEU A 159 0.65 -11.20 10.31
CA LEU A 159 1.66 -12.13 9.81
C LEU A 159 1.66 -12.19 8.27
N TYR A 160 0.61 -11.69 7.62
CA TYR A 160 0.47 -11.68 6.17
C TYR A 160 0.36 -10.24 5.60
N SER A 161 -0.41 -9.37 6.22
CA SER A 161 -0.79 -8.06 5.68
C SER A 161 -0.05 -6.92 6.38
N GLY A 162 0.67 -6.08 5.62
CA GLY A 162 1.31 -4.88 6.12
C GLY A 162 0.30 -3.88 6.72
N ALA A 163 -0.86 -3.71 6.10
CA ALA A 163 -1.93 -2.87 6.66
C ALA A 163 -2.43 -3.40 8.02
N ALA A 164 -2.55 -4.74 8.18
CA ALA A 164 -2.91 -5.34 9.46
C ALA A 164 -1.80 -5.18 10.51
N LEU A 165 -0.52 -5.17 10.10
CA LEU A 165 0.60 -4.91 11.00
C LEU A 165 0.55 -3.47 11.53
N ILE A 166 0.29 -2.50 10.68
CA ILE A 166 0.12 -1.09 11.08
C ILE A 166 -1.12 -0.93 11.98
N HIS A 167 -2.23 -1.59 11.64
CA HIS A 167 -3.43 -1.60 12.45
C HIS A 167 -3.14 -2.16 13.85
N LEU A 168 -2.46 -3.30 13.96
CA LEU A 168 -2.03 -3.89 15.22
C LEU A 168 -1.18 -2.91 16.04
N ALA A 169 -0.16 -2.31 15.42
CA ALA A 169 0.75 -1.39 16.11
C ALA A 169 0.03 -0.13 16.60
N ALA A 170 -0.88 0.43 15.82
CA ALA A 170 -1.63 1.63 16.20
C ALA A 170 -2.62 1.33 17.33
N LEU A 171 -3.39 0.25 17.25
CA LEU A 171 -4.37 -0.09 18.29
C LEU A 171 -3.70 -0.50 19.60
N THR A 172 -2.63 -1.29 19.57
CA THR A 172 -1.93 -1.72 20.80
C THR A 172 -1.22 -0.57 21.52
N ASN A 173 -0.93 0.51 20.83
CA ASN A 173 -0.41 1.75 21.41
C ASN A 173 -1.52 2.74 21.80
N ASN A 174 -2.79 2.47 21.48
CA ASN A 174 -3.92 3.30 21.87
C ASN A 174 -4.30 3.00 23.32
N LEU A 175 -4.37 4.04 24.15
CA LEU A 175 -4.64 3.90 25.60
C LEU A 175 -6.04 3.40 25.92
N ALA A 176 -6.99 3.53 24.99
CA ALA A 176 -8.39 3.11 25.20
C ALA A 176 -8.66 1.67 24.72
N LEU A 177 -7.83 1.13 23.81
CA LEU A 177 -8.03 -0.19 23.20
C LEU A 177 -6.97 -1.19 23.66
N GLY A 178 -5.70 -0.92 23.36
CA GLY A 178 -4.59 -1.75 23.82
C GLY A 178 -4.62 -3.20 23.33
N TRP A 179 -3.94 -4.06 24.05
CA TRP A 179 -3.96 -5.51 23.83
C TRP A 179 -5.28 -6.15 24.29
N GLU A 180 -5.97 -5.54 25.24
CA GLU A 180 -7.26 -5.99 25.76
C GLU A 180 -8.30 -6.11 24.66
N HIS A 181 -8.25 -5.21 23.65
CA HIS A 181 -9.08 -5.29 22.46
C HIS A 181 -8.85 -6.59 21.68
N TYR A 182 -7.59 -6.96 21.41
CA TYR A 182 -7.29 -8.19 20.68
C TYR A 182 -7.62 -9.45 21.48
N GLU A 183 -7.41 -9.43 22.79
CA GLU A 183 -7.82 -10.51 23.70
C GLU A 183 -9.34 -10.70 23.69
N ALA A 184 -10.12 -9.60 23.68
CA ALA A 184 -11.58 -9.64 23.56
C ALA A 184 -12.02 -10.16 22.18
N LEU A 185 -11.40 -9.72 21.09
CA LEU A 185 -11.67 -10.24 19.74
C LEU A 185 -11.39 -11.76 19.64
N ALA A 186 -10.32 -12.24 20.25
CA ALA A 186 -10.01 -13.67 20.29
C ALA A 186 -11.02 -14.44 21.13
N ALA A 187 -11.42 -13.91 22.29
CA ALA A 187 -12.49 -14.49 23.12
C ALA A 187 -13.85 -14.53 22.40
N ASN A 188 -14.07 -13.58 21.48
CA ASN A 188 -15.22 -13.55 20.56
C ASN A 188 -15.03 -14.46 19.33
N GLU A 189 -14.04 -15.36 19.34
CA GLU A 189 -13.81 -16.33 18.25
C GLU A 189 -13.64 -15.67 16.89
N THR A 190 -13.01 -14.49 16.86
CA THR A 190 -12.68 -13.78 15.60
C THR A 190 -11.73 -14.62 14.76
N VAL A 191 -12.06 -14.81 13.48
CA VAL A 191 -11.17 -15.49 12.52
C VAL A 191 -10.14 -14.49 12.01
N ALA A 192 -8.89 -14.63 12.45
CA ALA A 192 -7.81 -13.72 12.13
C ALA A 192 -6.76 -14.42 11.24
N GLN A 193 -7.04 -14.52 9.94
CA GLN A 193 -6.20 -15.28 8.98
C GLN A 193 -6.10 -14.59 7.62
N GLY A 194 -4.98 -14.80 6.94
CA GLY A 194 -4.74 -14.26 5.59
C GLY A 194 -4.74 -12.74 5.53
N GLY A 195 -5.16 -12.21 4.40
CA GLY A 195 -5.21 -10.76 4.13
C GLY A 195 -6.63 -10.22 4.00
N ASN A 196 -6.73 -8.94 3.67
CA ASN A 196 -7.99 -8.22 3.51
C ASN A 196 -8.95 -8.86 2.48
N GLY A 197 -8.41 -9.50 1.41
CA GLY A 197 -9.23 -10.17 0.41
C GLY A 197 -10.08 -11.31 0.98
N GLY A 198 -9.54 -12.11 1.91
CA GLY A 198 -10.28 -13.17 2.60
C GLY A 198 -11.39 -12.63 3.49
N VAL A 199 -11.11 -11.56 4.24
CA VAL A 199 -12.10 -10.87 5.07
C VAL A 199 -13.25 -10.33 4.22
N PHE A 200 -12.91 -9.62 3.14
CA PHE A 200 -13.91 -9.10 2.20
C PHE A 200 -14.82 -10.21 1.65
N THR A 201 -14.23 -11.31 1.18
CA THR A 201 -15.01 -12.45 0.64
C THR A 201 -15.97 -13.02 1.68
N ALA A 202 -15.51 -13.23 2.91
CA ALA A 202 -16.34 -13.78 3.98
C ALA A 202 -17.52 -12.86 4.34
N VAL A 203 -17.29 -11.52 4.37
CA VAL A 203 -18.34 -10.57 4.70
C VAL A 203 -19.31 -10.36 3.52
N ALA A 204 -18.79 -10.22 2.31
CA ALA A 204 -19.65 -10.06 1.12
C ALA A 204 -20.53 -11.27 0.87
N ALA A 205 -20.03 -12.49 1.13
CA ALA A 205 -20.80 -13.72 1.04
C ALA A 205 -21.79 -13.93 2.21
N GLY A 206 -21.73 -13.10 3.26
CA GLY A 206 -22.56 -13.24 4.47
C GLY A 206 -22.12 -14.39 5.40
N GLU A 207 -20.93 -14.98 5.18
CA GLU A 207 -20.36 -16.00 6.07
C GLU A 207 -19.98 -15.40 7.44
N LYS A 208 -19.50 -14.17 7.42
CA LYS A 208 -19.25 -13.34 8.59
C LYS A 208 -20.01 -12.02 8.47
N PRO A 209 -20.87 -11.66 9.42
CA PRO A 209 -21.58 -10.38 9.39
C PRO A 209 -20.66 -9.16 9.43
N TYR A 210 -19.49 -9.28 10.06
CA TYR A 210 -18.56 -8.17 10.33
C TYR A 210 -17.12 -8.54 9.99
N GLY A 211 -16.33 -7.52 9.69
CA GLY A 211 -14.89 -7.69 9.50
C GLY A 211 -14.09 -6.42 9.76
N VAL A 212 -12.82 -6.59 10.09
CA VAL A 212 -11.83 -5.52 10.04
C VAL A 212 -11.26 -5.49 8.64
N LEU A 213 -11.38 -4.36 7.93
CA LEU A 213 -11.03 -4.27 6.52
C LEU A 213 -10.52 -2.88 6.14
N VAL A 214 -9.76 -2.82 5.06
CA VAL A 214 -9.40 -1.55 4.43
C VAL A 214 -10.59 -0.96 3.66
N ASP A 215 -10.75 0.37 3.72
CA ASP A 215 -11.90 1.14 3.25
C ASP A 215 -12.28 0.91 1.78
N PHE A 216 -11.29 1.05 0.88
CA PHE A 216 -11.53 1.02 -0.56
C PHE A 216 -12.18 -0.29 -1.04
N MET A 217 -11.86 -1.42 -0.40
CA MET A 217 -12.44 -2.71 -0.80
C MET A 217 -13.95 -2.77 -0.54
N ALA A 218 -14.36 -2.28 0.63
CA ALA A 218 -15.78 -2.23 0.98
C ALA A 218 -16.54 -1.18 0.16
N LEU A 219 -15.97 0.03 0.02
CA LEU A 219 -16.65 1.15 -0.63
C LEU A 219 -16.78 0.97 -2.15
N ARG A 220 -15.74 0.44 -2.82
CA ARG A 220 -15.85 0.05 -4.23
C ARG A 220 -16.91 -1.03 -4.45
N ALA A 221 -16.85 -2.09 -3.65
CA ALA A 221 -17.83 -3.18 -3.77
C ALA A 221 -19.26 -2.72 -3.48
N LYS A 222 -19.45 -1.80 -2.51
CA LYS A 222 -20.75 -1.15 -2.26
C LYS A 222 -21.24 -0.39 -3.50
N ALA A 223 -20.36 0.39 -4.14
CA ALA A 223 -20.68 1.13 -5.37
C ALA A 223 -21.07 0.19 -6.53
N GLU A 224 -20.51 -1.02 -6.57
CA GLU A 224 -20.84 -2.09 -7.53
C GLU A 224 -22.05 -2.92 -7.13
N GLY A 225 -22.72 -2.61 -6.02
CA GLY A 225 -23.95 -3.27 -5.56
C GLY A 225 -23.73 -4.49 -4.68
N SER A 226 -22.52 -4.74 -4.18
CA SER A 226 -22.30 -5.77 -3.16
C SER A 226 -23.05 -5.44 -1.85
N PRO A 227 -23.54 -6.44 -1.12
CA PRO A 227 -24.28 -6.23 0.12
C PRO A 227 -23.35 -5.93 1.29
N VAL A 228 -22.46 -4.97 1.16
CA VAL A 228 -21.52 -4.54 2.18
C VAL A 228 -21.57 -3.02 2.36
N ASP A 229 -21.20 -2.57 3.57
CA ASP A 229 -20.96 -1.16 3.86
C ASP A 229 -19.80 -1.03 4.84
N PHE A 230 -19.34 0.20 5.08
CA PHE A 230 -18.15 0.48 5.85
C PHE A 230 -18.41 1.51 6.94
N VAL A 231 -17.82 1.30 8.11
CA VAL A 231 -17.88 2.21 9.25
C VAL A 231 -16.49 2.74 9.55
N PHE A 232 -16.38 4.04 9.70
CA PHE A 232 -15.26 4.73 10.32
C PHE A 232 -15.51 4.81 11.82
N PRO A 233 -14.87 3.98 12.67
CA PRO A 233 -15.17 3.91 14.10
C PRO A 233 -14.96 5.25 14.83
N ALA A 234 -15.75 5.47 15.89
CA ALA A 234 -15.75 6.73 16.62
C ALA A 234 -14.40 7.10 17.26
N GLU A 235 -13.61 6.10 17.65
CA GLU A 235 -12.25 6.29 18.18
C GLU A 235 -11.24 6.70 17.11
N GLY A 236 -11.62 6.64 15.84
CA GLY A 236 -10.79 6.87 14.68
C GLY A 236 -10.40 5.59 13.95
N VAL A 237 -9.75 5.77 12.80
CA VAL A 237 -9.24 4.70 11.94
C VAL A 237 -7.74 4.68 11.95
N THR A 238 -7.16 3.51 11.82
CA THR A 238 -5.74 3.38 11.46
C THR A 238 -5.59 3.55 9.95
N TYR A 239 -4.41 3.90 9.50
CA TYR A 239 -4.19 4.16 8.08
C TYR A 239 -2.82 3.68 7.63
N VAL A 240 -2.74 3.31 6.38
CA VAL A 240 -1.51 3.06 5.64
C VAL A 240 -1.45 3.99 4.44
N THR A 241 -0.25 4.36 4.05
CA THR A 241 -0.06 5.34 2.97
C THR A 241 0.42 4.70 1.67
N GLU A 242 0.59 3.38 1.65
CA GLU A 242 1.15 2.61 0.54
C GLU A 242 2.34 3.34 -0.11
N PRO A 243 3.43 3.55 0.64
CA PRO A 243 4.51 4.37 0.19
C PRO A 243 5.32 3.73 -0.95
N VAL A 244 5.91 4.60 -1.79
CA VAL A 244 6.87 4.27 -2.82
C VAL A 244 8.29 4.56 -2.35
N ALA A 245 9.23 3.67 -2.65
CA ALA A 245 10.66 3.81 -2.30
C ALA A 245 11.55 3.25 -3.40
N ILE A 246 12.75 3.84 -3.56
CA ILE A 246 13.80 3.37 -4.47
C ILE A 246 14.78 2.51 -3.70
N MET A 247 15.07 1.30 -4.19
CA MET A 247 16.04 0.41 -3.57
C MET A 247 17.48 0.90 -3.74
N ALA A 248 18.29 0.77 -2.71
CA ALA A 248 19.73 0.98 -2.85
C ALA A 248 20.31 -0.09 -3.79
N GLY A 249 21.01 0.36 -4.84
CA GLY A 249 21.50 -0.53 -5.89
C GLY A 249 20.46 -0.87 -6.97
N ALA A 250 19.40 -0.07 -7.10
CA ALA A 250 18.50 -0.11 -8.25
C ALA A 250 19.30 -0.08 -9.55
N ALA A 251 19.00 -0.99 -10.48
CA ALA A 251 19.71 -1.09 -11.74
C ALA A 251 19.42 0.11 -12.67
N ASN A 252 18.19 0.65 -12.60
CA ASN A 252 17.68 1.75 -13.41
C ASN A 252 17.18 2.90 -12.54
N ILE A 253 18.13 3.62 -11.93
CA ILE A 253 17.82 4.70 -10.98
C ILE A 253 16.99 5.83 -11.62
N GLU A 254 17.26 6.19 -12.87
CA GLU A 254 16.50 7.25 -13.57
C GLU A 254 15.05 6.83 -13.83
N ALA A 255 14.85 5.58 -14.24
CA ALA A 255 13.50 5.02 -14.41
C ALA A 255 12.75 4.92 -13.06
N ALA A 256 13.47 4.56 -11.98
CA ALA A 256 12.91 4.51 -10.64
C ALA A 256 12.48 5.91 -10.14
N GLN A 257 13.29 6.95 -10.38
CA GLN A 257 12.95 8.34 -10.07
C GLN A 257 11.73 8.82 -10.85
N LYS A 258 11.67 8.54 -12.15
CA LYS A 258 10.49 8.85 -12.98
C LYS A 258 9.24 8.15 -12.49
N PHE A 259 9.36 6.91 -12.01
CA PHE A 259 8.22 6.18 -11.43
C PHE A 259 7.74 6.84 -10.13
N VAL A 260 8.66 7.24 -9.25
CA VAL A 260 8.33 7.98 -8.03
C VAL A 260 7.63 9.29 -8.38
N ASP A 261 8.20 10.10 -9.28
CA ASP A 261 7.61 11.37 -9.69
C ASP A 261 6.21 11.17 -10.30
N PHE A 262 6.04 10.15 -11.14
CA PHE A 262 4.74 9.84 -11.75
C PHE A 262 3.67 9.52 -10.70
N VAL A 263 3.93 8.60 -9.76
CA VAL A 263 2.91 8.21 -8.77
C VAL A 263 2.60 9.34 -7.78
N LEU A 264 3.49 10.33 -7.65
CA LEU A 264 3.31 11.51 -6.82
C LEU A 264 2.72 12.71 -7.59
N SER A 265 2.76 12.70 -8.92
CA SER A 265 2.23 13.79 -9.76
C SER A 265 0.72 13.94 -9.63
N GLU A 266 0.16 15.07 -10.10
CA GLU A 266 -1.27 15.26 -10.16
C GLU A 266 -1.97 14.17 -11.00
N GLU A 267 -1.36 13.76 -12.13
CA GLU A 267 -1.87 12.68 -12.99
C GLU A 267 -1.89 11.33 -12.25
N GLY A 268 -0.79 10.95 -11.60
CA GLY A 268 -0.72 9.73 -10.80
C GLY A 268 -1.70 9.74 -9.62
N GLN A 269 -1.91 10.89 -9.00
CA GLN A 269 -2.85 11.04 -7.90
C GLN A 269 -4.31 11.10 -8.37
N GLN A 270 -4.58 11.60 -9.59
CA GLN A 270 -5.90 11.44 -10.19
C GLN A 270 -6.23 9.97 -10.47
N LEU A 271 -5.23 9.19 -10.95
CA LEU A 271 -5.40 7.74 -11.09
C LEU A 271 -5.71 7.06 -9.73
N VAL A 272 -5.10 7.52 -8.63
CA VAL A 272 -5.41 7.06 -7.27
C VAL A 272 -6.89 7.30 -6.94
N VAL A 273 -7.42 8.49 -7.24
CA VAL A 273 -8.85 8.83 -7.06
C VAL A 273 -9.74 7.95 -7.94
N ASP A 274 -9.39 7.78 -9.22
CA ASP A 274 -10.14 6.97 -10.18
C ASP A 274 -10.17 5.48 -9.81
N MET A 275 -9.13 5.01 -9.13
CA MET A 275 -9.07 3.69 -8.51
C MET A 275 -9.85 3.61 -7.18
N GLY A 276 -10.47 4.70 -6.71
CA GLY A 276 -11.26 4.73 -5.47
C GLY A 276 -10.43 4.74 -4.20
N TYR A 277 -9.28 5.41 -4.19
CA TYR A 277 -8.49 5.67 -3.00
C TYR A 277 -8.45 7.16 -2.65
N ILE A 278 -8.25 7.46 -1.38
CA ILE A 278 -8.02 8.83 -0.93
C ILE A 278 -6.61 9.24 -1.37
N PRO A 279 -6.46 10.32 -2.17
CA PRO A 279 -5.15 10.78 -2.61
C PRO A 279 -4.31 11.31 -1.44
N ALA A 280 -2.99 11.12 -1.51
CA ALA A 280 -2.08 11.68 -0.52
C ALA A 280 -1.72 13.15 -0.82
N ARG A 281 -1.81 13.57 -2.11
CA ARG A 281 -1.53 14.92 -2.56
C ARG A 281 -2.57 15.92 -2.04
N ASN A 282 -2.11 17.07 -1.56
CA ASN A 282 -2.97 18.13 -1.07
C ASN A 282 -3.82 18.75 -2.20
N GLY A 283 -5.02 19.23 -1.84
CA GLY A 283 -5.90 19.95 -2.77
C GLY A 283 -6.72 19.08 -3.71
N MET A 284 -6.61 17.75 -3.61
CA MET A 284 -7.44 16.81 -4.37
C MET A 284 -8.64 16.32 -3.56
N GLU A 285 -9.76 16.08 -4.24
CA GLU A 285 -10.98 15.56 -3.60
C GLU A 285 -10.90 14.03 -3.39
N SER A 286 -11.56 13.56 -2.33
CA SER A 286 -11.75 12.11 -2.11
C SER A 286 -12.68 11.52 -3.18
N PRO A 287 -12.57 10.22 -3.50
CA PRO A 287 -13.49 9.56 -4.43
C PRO A 287 -14.95 9.64 -3.97
N GLU A 288 -15.88 9.50 -4.92
CA GLU A 288 -17.30 9.43 -4.62
C GLU A 288 -17.60 8.28 -3.62
N GLY A 289 -18.43 8.57 -2.62
CA GLY A 289 -18.79 7.60 -1.57
C GLY A 289 -17.85 7.59 -0.36
N PHE A 290 -16.71 8.30 -0.43
CA PHE A 290 -15.83 8.50 0.72
C PHE A 290 -16.21 9.78 1.48
N PRO A 291 -16.00 9.83 2.80
CA PRO A 291 -16.06 11.10 3.51
C PRO A 291 -14.95 12.04 3.01
N ALA A 292 -15.18 13.35 3.16
CA ALA A 292 -14.10 14.30 2.94
C ALA A 292 -12.91 13.96 3.87
N ARG A 293 -11.67 14.10 3.37
CA ARG A 293 -10.44 13.75 4.12
C ARG A 293 -10.42 14.36 5.53
N ASP A 294 -10.85 15.61 5.68
CA ASP A 294 -10.91 16.31 6.97
C ASP A 294 -11.99 15.77 7.92
N GLY A 295 -12.93 14.97 7.41
CA GLY A 295 -13.98 14.30 8.20
C GLY A 295 -13.54 12.95 8.78
N ILE A 296 -12.36 12.45 8.44
CA ILE A 296 -11.83 11.16 8.89
C ILE A 296 -10.90 11.39 10.09
N THR A 297 -11.26 10.85 11.25
CA THR A 297 -10.38 10.86 12.43
C THR A 297 -9.33 9.79 12.28
N LEU A 298 -8.06 10.19 12.11
CA LEU A 298 -6.92 9.28 12.02
C LEU A 298 -6.34 9.02 13.41
N MET A 299 -6.04 7.75 13.72
CA MET A 299 -5.31 7.41 14.94
C MET A 299 -3.82 7.77 14.81
N ASN A 300 -3.22 8.19 15.92
CA ASN A 300 -1.78 8.44 15.96
C ASN A 300 -0.99 7.15 15.69
N PHE A 301 0.02 7.28 14.84
CA PHE A 301 0.91 6.19 14.48
C PHE A 301 2.37 6.66 14.54
N ASP A 302 3.21 5.87 15.21
CA ASP A 302 4.67 6.08 15.30
C ASP A 302 5.36 4.91 14.60
N ALA A 303 5.89 5.15 13.41
CA ALA A 303 6.52 4.12 12.57
C ALA A 303 7.78 3.54 13.22
N ALA A 304 8.59 4.36 13.88
CA ALA A 304 9.83 3.90 14.53
C ALA A 304 9.52 2.99 15.72
N LYS A 305 8.52 3.36 16.55
CA LYS A 305 8.05 2.49 17.64
C LYS A 305 7.42 1.21 17.09
N ALA A 306 6.59 1.30 16.07
CA ALA A 306 5.98 0.15 15.44
C ALA A 306 7.03 -0.83 14.89
N LEU A 307 8.12 -0.31 14.30
CA LEU A 307 9.24 -1.13 13.85
C LEU A 307 9.94 -1.82 15.02
N ALA A 308 10.25 -1.09 16.09
CA ALA A 308 10.91 -1.66 17.26
C ALA A 308 10.11 -2.80 17.92
N ASP A 309 8.78 -2.68 17.92
CA ASP A 309 7.88 -3.63 18.57
C ASP A 309 7.35 -4.72 17.60
N ALA A 310 7.64 -4.65 16.29
CA ALA A 310 6.99 -5.44 15.26
C ALA A 310 7.01 -6.95 15.51
N GLU A 311 8.18 -7.52 15.80
CA GLU A 311 8.31 -8.98 16.02
C GLU A 311 7.65 -9.42 17.32
N ALA A 312 7.77 -8.63 18.40
CA ALA A 312 7.09 -8.92 19.66
C ALA A 312 5.57 -8.85 19.51
N ASN A 313 5.07 -7.87 18.76
CA ASN A 313 3.65 -7.69 18.48
C ASN A 313 3.10 -8.86 17.64
N LYS A 314 3.80 -9.27 16.59
CA LYS A 314 3.43 -10.43 15.77
C LYS A 314 3.38 -11.72 16.59
N ALA A 315 4.40 -11.95 17.44
CA ALA A 315 4.46 -13.13 18.29
C ALA A 315 3.29 -13.17 19.29
N ARG A 316 2.98 -12.03 19.95
CA ARG A 316 1.85 -11.94 20.89
C ARG A 316 0.51 -12.12 20.17
N PHE A 317 0.34 -11.53 18.98
CA PHE A 317 -0.86 -11.73 18.16
C PHE A 317 -1.04 -13.21 17.81
N ALA A 318 0.03 -13.87 17.36
CA ALA A 318 0.02 -15.30 17.03
C ALA A 318 -0.38 -16.16 18.22
N GLU A 319 0.12 -15.84 19.42
CA GLU A 319 -0.25 -16.53 20.68
C GLU A 319 -1.74 -16.33 21.01
N ILE A 320 -2.25 -15.08 20.94
CA ILE A 320 -3.64 -14.73 21.28
C ILE A 320 -4.64 -15.45 20.35
N PHE A 321 -4.35 -15.48 19.04
CA PHE A 321 -5.26 -16.07 18.04
C PHE A 321 -4.95 -17.53 17.70
N GLY A 322 -3.88 -18.10 18.23
CA GLY A 322 -3.48 -19.49 17.95
C GLY A 322 -3.09 -19.72 16.48
N VAL A 323 -2.49 -18.72 15.82
CA VAL A 323 -2.07 -18.75 14.39
C VAL A 323 -0.55 -18.76 14.25
N GLN A 324 -0.06 -19.22 13.06
CA GLN A 324 1.38 -19.31 12.75
C GLN A 324 1.71 -18.55 11.46
#